data_85b547c8e2e734257ddd7d5157294701
#
_entry.id   85b547c8e2e734257ddd7d5157294701
#
_cell.length_a   1.000
_cell.length_b   1.000
_cell.length_c   1.000
_cell.angle_alpha   90.00
_cell.angle_beta   90.00
_cell.angle_gamma   90.00
#
_symmetry.space_group_name_H-M   'P 1'
#
loop_
_entity.id
_entity.type
_entity.pdbx_description
1 polymer ?
#
loop_
_entity_poly.entity_id
_entity_poly.type
_entity_poly.pdbx_seq_one_letter_code
_entity_poly.pdbx_strand_id
1 'polypeptide(L)'
;MSTPILSVDIGNTNTHTGLIDRDALACLGSDVFPTTDLARRLGPSLASLVTKVPLKQTPPVVICSVVKVDRAAIADALVASDFRAPAWFEYSRTFPISVAYNDPRTLGVDRLADCLYCRAAYPGQSRIIIDAGTTTTVDYLANGREFSGGAILPGIATQFKSLHEHTSALPQVNLDESATEFPGRSTKSAMTAGVMYGTAGALSFLVDRYRQQFGGVQVLATGGAWKQVEGLVTFEFEYVKEMTLIGTGLFPIP
;
A
#
# COMPACT_ATOMS: atom_id res chain seq x y z
N MET A 1 21.91 9.39 13.80
CA MET A 1 20.73 9.40 12.92
C MET A 1 21.18 8.90 11.56
N SER A 2 20.57 7.85 11.06
CA SER A 2 20.81 7.36 9.70
C SER A 2 20.37 8.42 8.67
N THR A 3 20.92 8.35 7.47
CA THR A 3 20.44 9.21 6.36
C THR A 3 19.04 8.76 5.98
N PRO A 4 18.04 9.69 5.89
CA PRO A 4 16.72 9.34 5.41
C PRO A 4 16.75 8.74 4.01
N ILE A 5 15.69 8.04 3.63
CA ILE A 5 15.51 7.43 2.31
C ILE A 5 14.32 8.11 1.60
N LEU A 6 14.48 8.37 0.32
CA LEU A 6 13.34 8.71 -0.55
C LEU A 6 12.71 7.42 -1.06
N SER A 7 11.48 7.17 -0.65
CA SER A 7 10.68 6.03 -1.08
C SER A 7 9.71 6.44 -2.17
N VAL A 8 9.55 5.60 -3.18
CA VAL A 8 8.57 5.76 -4.26
C VAL A 8 7.79 4.45 -4.37
N ASP A 9 6.48 4.54 -4.30
CA ASP A 9 5.57 3.43 -4.57
C ASP A 9 4.75 3.76 -5.82
N ILE A 10 4.97 3.01 -6.91
CA ILE A 10 4.32 3.21 -8.20
C ILE A 10 3.18 2.19 -8.33
N GLY A 11 1.98 2.62 -7.97
CA GLY A 11 0.75 1.85 -8.14
C GLY A 11 0.09 2.04 -9.51
N ASN A 12 -0.98 1.28 -9.76
CA ASN A 12 -1.73 1.37 -11.03
C ASN A 12 -2.43 2.72 -11.23
N THR A 13 -2.94 3.33 -10.17
CA THR A 13 -3.70 4.59 -10.23
C THR A 13 -2.84 5.76 -9.80
N ASN A 14 -2.18 5.65 -8.66
CA ASN A 14 -1.40 6.71 -8.06
C ASN A 14 0.04 6.25 -7.80
N THR A 15 0.94 7.22 -7.86
CA THR A 15 2.31 7.12 -7.38
C THR A 15 2.43 7.90 -6.09
N HIS A 16 2.94 7.25 -5.07
CA HIS A 16 3.23 7.84 -3.77
C HIS A 16 4.73 8.05 -3.61
N THR A 17 5.14 9.18 -3.04
CA THR A 17 6.54 9.46 -2.69
C THR A 17 6.64 9.86 -1.24
N GLY A 18 7.73 9.49 -0.58
CA GLY A 18 7.93 9.81 0.84
C GLY A 18 9.39 9.96 1.21
N LEU A 19 9.67 10.80 2.20
CA LEU A 19 10.96 10.87 2.87
C LEU A 19 10.87 10.08 4.17
N ILE A 20 11.64 9.02 4.29
CA ILE A 20 11.51 8.03 5.36
C ILE A 20 12.69 8.10 6.32
N ASP A 21 12.39 8.25 7.60
CA ASP A 21 13.32 7.98 8.70
C ASP A 21 13.27 6.50 9.04
N ARG A 22 14.34 5.77 8.73
CA ARG A 22 14.42 4.31 8.94
C ARG A 22 14.53 3.94 10.41
N ASP A 23 15.17 4.78 11.21
CA ASP A 23 15.38 4.50 12.65
C ASP A 23 14.08 4.72 13.43
N ALA A 24 13.32 5.77 13.07
CA ALA A 24 12.03 6.08 13.67
C ALA A 24 10.85 5.32 13.05
N LEU A 25 11.05 4.58 11.95
CA LEU A 25 9.98 3.96 11.15
C LEU A 25 8.87 4.97 10.79
N ALA A 26 9.26 6.15 10.37
CA ALA A 26 8.35 7.28 10.17
C ALA A 26 8.50 7.91 8.78
N CYS A 27 7.37 8.32 8.22
CA CYS A 27 7.33 9.16 7.02
C CYS A 27 7.38 10.65 7.43
N LEU A 28 8.49 11.33 7.13
CA LEU A 28 8.72 12.74 7.46
C LEU A 28 7.95 13.70 6.54
N GLY A 29 7.50 13.20 5.41
CA GLY A 29 6.66 13.91 4.46
C GLY A 29 6.36 13.03 3.27
N SER A 30 5.19 13.20 2.67
CA SER A 30 4.74 12.46 1.49
C SER A 30 4.10 13.38 0.47
N ASP A 31 4.03 12.90 -0.78
CA ASP A 31 3.26 13.46 -1.87
C ASP A 31 2.62 12.33 -2.67
N VAL A 32 1.50 12.63 -3.34
CA VAL A 32 0.76 11.67 -4.16
C VAL A 32 0.31 12.33 -5.45
N PHE A 33 0.42 11.60 -6.56
CA PHE A 33 -0.04 12.07 -7.86
C PHE A 33 -0.43 10.90 -8.75
N PRO A 34 -1.28 11.14 -9.79
CA PRO A 34 -1.65 10.11 -10.74
C PRO A 34 -0.42 9.48 -11.41
N THR A 35 -0.39 8.16 -11.53
CA THR A 35 0.74 7.44 -12.14
C THR A 35 0.94 7.84 -13.62
N THR A 36 -0.10 8.30 -14.30
CA THR A 36 0.00 8.89 -15.64
C THR A 36 0.91 10.12 -15.71
N ASP A 37 1.13 10.79 -14.59
CA ASP A 37 1.99 11.97 -14.46
C ASP A 37 3.43 11.64 -14.01
N LEU A 38 3.79 10.36 -13.89
CA LEU A 38 5.05 9.89 -13.32
C LEU A 38 6.27 10.60 -13.91
N ALA A 39 6.40 10.62 -15.22
CA ALA A 39 7.55 11.24 -15.90
C ALA A 39 7.72 12.74 -15.59
N ARG A 40 6.59 13.45 -15.40
CA ARG A 40 6.59 14.90 -15.13
C ARG A 40 6.74 15.21 -13.64
N ARG A 41 6.17 14.38 -12.76
CA ARG A 41 6.00 14.71 -11.35
C ARG A 41 7.07 14.10 -10.43
N LEU A 42 7.73 13.02 -10.82
CA LEU A 42 8.62 12.28 -9.92
C LEU A 42 9.76 13.15 -9.39
N GLY A 43 10.58 13.73 -10.26
CA GLY A 43 11.70 14.60 -9.86
C GLY A 43 11.26 15.79 -8.99
N PRO A 44 10.29 16.61 -9.42
CA PRO A 44 9.75 17.71 -8.62
C PRO A 44 9.19 17.28 -7.26
N SER A 45 8.52 16.15 -7.18
CA SER A 45 7.97 15.62 -5.93
C SER A 45 9.09 15.27 -4.94
N LEU A 46 10.11 14.52 -5.38
CA LEU A 46 11.26 14.19 -4.54
C LEU A 46 12.05 15.43 -4.12
N ALA A 47 12.26 16.39 -5.03
CA ALA A 47 12.92 17.64 -4.72
C ALA A 47 12.18 18.44 -3.63
N SER A 48 10.85 18.49 -3.68
CA SER A 48 10.03 19.11 -2.64
C SER A 48 10.18 18.42 -1.28
N LEU A 49 10.30 17.08 -1.25
CA LEU A 49 10.45 16.34 0.00
C LEU A 49 11.79 16.61 0.70
N VAL A 50 12.89 16.70 -0.05
CA VAL A 50 14.22 16.97 0.53
C VAL A 50 14.33 18.36 1.15
N THR A 51 13.52 19.33 0.71
CA THR A 51 13.53 20.68 1.32
C THR A 51 12.85 20.74 2.69
N LYS A 52 12.06 19.71 3.07
CA LYS A 52 11.31 19.69 4.34
C LYS A 52 12.18 19.43 5.57
N VAL A 53 13.39 18.91 5.39
CA VAL A 53 14.33 18.57 6.49
C VAL A 53 15.73 19.01 6.12
N PRO A 54 16.52 19.51 7.09
CA PRO A 54 17.92 19.84 6.86
C PRO A 54 18.73 18.55 6.63
N LEU A 55 19.12 18.31 5.39
CA LEU A 55 19.89 17.13 4.99
C LEU A 55 21.34 17.51 4.70
N LYS A 56 22.29 16.65 5.11
CA LYS A 56 23.71 16.82 4.83
C LYS A 56 24.10 16.38 3.41
N GLN A 57 23.29 15.50 2.82
CA GLN A 57 23.49 14.94 1.48
C GLN A 57 22.15 14.52 0.88
N THR A 58 22.09 14.43 -0.44
CA THR A 58 20.89 13.93 -1.15
C THR A 58 20.62 12.49 -0.74
N PRO A 59 19.40 12.18 -0.24
CA PRO A 59 19.05 10.83 0.17
C PRO A 59 19.04 9.86 -1.03
N PRO A 60 19.37 8.59 -0.82
CA PRO A 60 19.16 7.57 -1.84
C PRO A 60 17.67 7.36 -2.12
N VAL A 61 17.35 6.96 -3.35
CA VAL A 61 15.98 6.69 -3.81
C VAL A 61 15.78 5.18 -3.90
N VAL A 62 14.66 4.71 -3.34
CA VAL A 62 14.18 3.33 -3.49
C VAL A 62 12.81 3.34 -4.14
N ILE A 63 12.63 2.55 -5.19
CA ILE A 63 11.38 2.46 -5.94
C ILE A 63 10.79 1.07 -5.82
N CYS A 64 9.56 0.99 -5.29
CA CYS A 64 8.65 -0.12 -5.35
C CYS A 64 7.69 0.10 -6.54
N SER A 65 7.47 -0.88 -7.40
CA SER A 65 6.54 -0.73 -8.51
C SER A 65 5.80 -2.02 -8.82
N VAL A 66 4.48 -1.96 -8.87
CA VAL A 66 3.60 -3.05 -9.31
C VAL A 66 3.14 -2.89 -10.76
N VAL A 67 3.60 -1.85 -11.45
CA VAL A 67 3.34 -1.60 -12.87
C VAL A 67 4.62 -1.71 -13.68
N LYS A 68 4.48 -2.06 -14.96
CA LYS A 68 5.61 -2.03 -15.88
C LYS A 68 5.97 -0.58 -16.20
N VAL A 69 7.21 -0.22 -15.90
CA VAL A 69 7.77 1.12 -16.17
C VAL A 69 9.07 1.00 -16.93
N ASP A 70 9.41 2.04 -17.69
CA ASP A 70 10.74 2.16 -18.26
C ASP A 70 11.73 2.60 -17.17
N ARG A 71 12.45 1.63 -16.62
CA ARG A 71 13.39 1.85 -15.52
C ARG A 71 14.57 2.74 -15.92
N ALA A 72 15.01 2.65 -17.17
CA ALA A 72 16.11 3.48 -17.68
C ALA A 72 15.67 4.94 -17.76
N ALA A 73 14.51 5.19 -18.35
CA ALA A 73 13.95 6.55 -18.43
C ALA A 73 13.71 7.17 -17.03
N ILE A 74 13.26 6.38 -16.06
CA ILE A 74 13.11 6.85 -14.68
C ILE A 74 14.47 7.18 -14.06
N ALA A 75 15.47 6.33 -14.23
CA ALA A 75 16.82 6.57 -13.70
C ALA A 75 17.43 7.83 -14.31
N ASP A 76 17.32 8.01 -15.62
CA ASP A 76 17.82 9.19 -16.34
C ASP A 76 17.11 10.48 -15.87
N ALA A 77 15.78 10.43 -15.69
CA ALA A 77 14.99 11.56 -15.18
C ALA A 77 15.38 11.95 -13.75
N LEU A 78 15.69 10.98 -12.90
CA LEU A 78 16.16 11.24 -11.53
C LEU A 78 17.56 11.83 -11.53
N VAL A 79 18.48 11.31 -12.35
CA VAL A 79 19.83 11.88 -12.49
C VAL A 79 19.78 13.30 -13.02
N ALA A 80 18.91 13.59 -14.01
CA ALA A 80 18.68 14.95 -14.51
C ALA A 80 18.08 15.91 -13.46
N SER A 81 17.54 15.38 -12.37
CA SER A 81 16.99 16.11 -11.22
C SER A 81 17.92 16.09 -10.00
N ASP A 82 19.23 15.84 -10.19
CA ASP A 82 20.28 15.81 -9.16
C ASP A 82 20.11 14.68 -8.11
N PHE A 83 19.38 13.62 -8.44
CA PHE A 83 19.30 12.40 -7.65
C PHE A 83 20.25 11.33 -8.21
N ARG A 84 20.63 10.38 -7.36
CA ARG A 84 21.33 9.17 -7.82
C ARG A 84 20.35 8.22 -8.51
N ALA A 85 20.87 7.32 -9.35
CA ALA A 85 20.08 6.20 -9.89
C ALA A 85 19.41 5.43 -8.74
N PRO A 86 18.10 5.09 -8.88
CA PRO A 86 17.34 4.49 -7.79
C PRO A 86 17.71 3.01 -7.60
N ALA A 87 17.60 2.53 -6.36
CA ALA A 87 17.50 1.11 -6.09
C ALA A 87 16.06 0.64 -6.35
N TRP A 88 15.89 -0.52 -6.98
CA TRP A 88 14.59 -1.12 -7.23
C TRP A 88 14.27 -2.14 -6.16
N PHE A 89 13.12 -1.99 -5.53
CA PHE A 89 12.59 -2.96 -4.58
C PHE A 89 12.21 -4.25 -5.32
N GLU A 90 12.94 -5.31 -5.07
CA GLU A 90 12.75 -6.59 -5.73
C GLU A 90 12.92 -7.75 -4.74
N TYR A 91 12.13 -8.80 -4.95
CA TYR A 91 12.34 -10.03 -4.22
C TYR A 91 13.62 -10.74 -4.70
N SER A 92 14.45 -11.15 -3.77
CA SER A 92 15.64 -11.96 -4.01
C SER A 92 15.75 -13.07 -2.97
N ARG A 93 16.65 -14.04 -3.18
CA ARG A 93 16.89 -15.13 -2.21
C ARG A 93 17.46 -14.63 -0.87
N THR A 94 18.05 -13.44 -0.86
CA THR A 94 18.58 -12.78 0.33
C THR A 94 17.61 -11.80 0.95
N PHE A 95 16.37 -11.73 0.41
CA PHE A 95 15.34 -10.86 0.97
C PHE A 95 15.02 -11.29 2.41
N PRO A 96 14.85 -10.34 3.36
CA PRO A 96 14.75 -10.67 4.79
C PRO A 96 13.42 -11.37 5.17
N ILE A 97 12.49 -11.51 4.22
CA ILE A 97 11.22 -12.22 4.40
C ILE A 97 11.16 -13.35 3.37
N SER A 98 10.95 -14.58 3.82
CA SER A 98 10.66 -15.70 2.94
C SER A 98 9.22 -15.61 2.40
N VAL A 99 8.98 -16.18 1.23
CA VAL A 99 7.68 -16.14 0.57
C VAL A 99 7.22 -17.56 0.28
N ALA A 100 6.07 -17.95 0.86
CA ALA A 100 5.47 -19.28 0.70
C ALA A 100 4.62 -19.40 -0.57
N TYR A 101 5.02 -18.72 -1.66
CA TYR A 101 4.41 -18.88 -2.99
C TYR A 101 5.18 -19.90 -3.80
N ASN A 102 4.50 -20.62 -4.71
CA ASN A 102 5.14 -21.52 -5.67
C ASN A 102 6.17 -20.78 -6.54
N ASP A 103 5.85 -19.56 -6.97
CA ASP A 103 6.79 -18.63 -7.59
C ASP A 103 6.77 -17.29 -6.81
N PRO A 104 7.74 -17.07 -5.92
CA PRO A 104 7.82 -15.84 -5.12
C PRO A 104 7.93 -14.55 -5.94
N ARG A 105 8.38 -14.64 -7.21
CA ARG A 105 8.53 -13.47 -8.09
C ARG A 105 7.20 -12.92 -8.58
N THR A 106 6.10 -13.67 -8.41
CA THR A 106 4.75 -13.23 -8.77
C THR A 106 4.06 -12.44 -7.68
N LEU A 107 4.64 -12.39 -6.47
CA LEU A 107 4.11 -11.59 -5.37
C LEU A 107 4.32 -10.11 -5.64
N GLY A 108 3.27 -9.31 -5.47
CA GLY A 108 3.36 -7.85 -5.53
C GLY A 108 4.39 -7.32 -4.51
N VAL A 109 5.29 -6.48 -5.00
CA VAL A 109 6.39 -5.94 -4.16
C VAL A 109 5.90 -4.94 -3.11
N ASP A 110 4.74 -4.31 -3.32
CA ASP A 110 4.00 -3.50 -2.35
C ASP A 110 3.66 -4.31 -1.09
N ARG A 111 3.13 -5.53 -1.26
CA ARG A 111 2.81 -6.45 -0.15
C ARG A 111 4.06 -6.88 0.62
N LEU A 112 5.20 -7.01 -0.06
CA LEU A 112 6.48 -7.26 0.59
C LEU A 112 7.00 -6.03 1.34
N ALA A 113 6.75 -4.83 0.84
CA ALA A 113 7.08 -3.59 1.53
C ALA A 113 6.30 -3.48 2.85
N ASP A 114 5.01 -3.76 2.85
CA ASP A 114 4.19 -3.81 4.06
C ASP A 114 4.71 -4.85 5.08
N CYS A 115 5.13 -6.02 4.58
CA CYS A 115 5.78 -7.03 5.42
C CYS A 115 7.10 -6.56 6.02
N LEU A 116 7.92 -5.79 5.29
CA LEU A 116 9.15 -5.21 5.82
C LEU A 116 8.87 -4.22 6.95
N TYR A 117 7.85 -3.37 6.79
CA TYR A 117 7.40 -2.51 7.88
C TYR A 117 7.02 -3.33 9.11
N CYS A 118 6.14 -4.32 8.95
CA CYS A 118 5.69 -5.16 10.06
C CYS A 118 6.85 -5.89 10.76
N ARG A 119 7.80 -6.41 9.99
CA ARG A 119 9.00 -7.05 10.53
C ARG A 119 9.84 -6.10 11.38
N ALA A 120 9.98 -4.85 10.95
CA ALA A 120 10.77 -3.85 11.67
C ALA A 120 10.04 -3.33 12.92
N ALA A 121 8.75 -3.01 12.80
CA ALA A 121 7.96 -2.45 13.88
C ALA A 121 7.58 -3.49 14.96
N TYR A 122 7.39 -4.76 14.56
CA TYR A 122 6.93 -5.84 15.45
C TYR A 122 7.79 -7.11 15.30
N PRO A 123 9.08 -7.07 15.70
CA PRO A 123 10.00 -8.17 15.49
C PRO A 123 9.51 -9.49 16.08
N GLY A 124 9.53 -10.55 15.28
CA GLY A 124 9.15 -11.90 15.71
C GLY A 124 7.66 -12.13 15.89
N GLN A 125 6.81 -11.14 15.60
CA GLN A 125 5.35 -11.27 15.77
C GLN A 125 4.66 -11.54 14.43
N SER A 126 3.61 -12.37 14.48
CA SER A 126 2.71 -12.56 13.34
C SER A 126 1.74 -11.39 13.21
N ARG A 127 1.36 -11.06 11.97
CA ARG A 127 0.40 -9.99 11.67
C ARG A 127 -0.51 -10.37 10.51
N ILE A 128 -1.75 -9.92 10.60
CA ILE A 128 -2.63 -9.76 9.44
C ILE A 128 -2.44 -8.33 8.95
N ILE A 129 -2.20 -8.17 7.66
CA ILE A 129 -1.93 -6.88 7.04
C ILE A 129 -3.03 -6.62 6.02
N ILE A 130 -3.72 -5.49 6.14
CA ILE A 130 -4.75 -5.07 5.19
C ILE A 130 -4.27 -3.78 4.53
N ASP A 131 -4.12 -3.80 3.21
CA ASP A 131 -3.92 -2.58 2.42
C ASP A 131 -5.17 -2.33 1.57
N ALA A 132 -5.86 -1.22 1.84
CA ALA A 132 -7.07 -0.79 1.17
C ALA A 132 -6.76 0.31 0.15
N GLY A 133 -6.39 -0.09 -1.06
CA GLY A 133 -6.06 0.77 -2.20
C GLY A 133 -6.98 0.55 -3.42
N THR A 134 -6.40 0.60 -4.62
CA THR A 134 -7.06 0.24 -5.89
C THR A 134 -7.53 -1.22 -5.88
N THR A 135 -6.75 -2.09 -5.28
CA THR A 135 -7.15 -3.41 -4.78
C THR A 135 -7.11 -3.37 -3.25
N THR A 136 -7.83 -4.30 -2.61
CA THR A 136 -7.69 -4.50 -1.17
C THR A 136 -7.03 -5.85 -0.94
N THR A 137 -5.87 -5.86 -0.30
CA THR A 137 -5.16 -7.09 0.06
C THR A 137 -5.36 -7.42 1.53
N VAL A 138 -5.39 -8.70 1.87
CA VAL A 138 -5.42 -9.20 3.25
C VAL A 138 -4.36 -10.29 3.35
N ASP A 139 -3.24 -9.99 3.99
CA ASP A 139 -2.03 -10.79 4.00
C ASP A 139 -1.72 -11.33 5.39
N TYR A 140 -1.01 -12.46 5.43
CA TYR A 140 -0.53 -13.03 6.68
C TYR A 140 1.00 -13.12 6.68
N LEU A 141 1.61 -12.41 7.62
CA LEU A 141 3.04 -12.49 7.92
C LEU A 141 3.24 -13.34 9.17
N ALA A 142 3.85 -14.50 9.03
CA ALA A 142 4.17 -15.38 10.14
C ALA A 142 5.48 -15.00 10.82
N ASN A 143 5.44 -14.82 12.15
CA ASN A 143 6.60 -14.57 13.01
C ASN A 143 7.51 -13.43 12.53
N GLY A 144 6.97 -12.44 11.81
CA GLY A 144 7.73 -11.35 11.20
C GLY A 144 8.78 -11.80 10.17
N ARG A 145 8.65 -13.00 9.60
CA ARG A 145 9.70 -13.61 8.76
C ARG A 145 9.21 -14.27 7.49
N GLU A 146 7.95 -14.70 7.43
CA GLU A 146 7.44 -15.43 6.29
C GLU A 146 6.11 -14.85 5.84
N PHE A 147 6.05 -14.40 4.58
CA PHE A 147 4.81 -14.15 3.90
C PHE A 147 4.14 -15.48 3.57
N SER A 148 3.12 -15.85 4.35
CA SER A 148 2.47 -17.17 4.24
C SER A 148 1.27 -17.18 3.29
N GLY A 149 1.00 -16.08 2.60
CA GLY A 149 -0.09 -15.95 1.65
C GLY A 149 -1.07 -14.85 2.01
N GLY A 150 -2.10 -14.70 1.18
CA GLY A 150 -3.11 -13.66 1.37
C GLY A 150 -4.27 -13.76 0.40
N ALA A 151 -5.18 -12.81 0.50
CA ALA A 151 -6.31 -12.63 -0.39
C ALA A 151 -6.25 -11.26 -1.07
N ILE A 152 -6.76 -11.18 -2.29
CA ILE A 152 -6.87 -9.94 -3.07
C ILE A 152 -8.33 -9.74 -3.44
N LEU A 153 -8.87 -8.58 -3.09
CA LEU A 153 -10.22 -8.16 -3.44
C LEU A 153 -10.15 -6.89 -4.31
N PRO A 154 -11.16 -6.61 -5.12
CA PRO A 154 -11.29 -5.30 -5.75
C PRO A 154 -11.41 -4.22 -4.67
N GLY A 155 -10.67 -3.13 -4.80
CA GLY A 155 -10.83 -1.97 -3.92
C GLY A 155 -12.20 -1.31 -4.08
N ILE A 156 -12.60 -0.47 -3.14
CA ILE A 156 -13.93 0.15 -3.09
C ILE A 156 -14.23 0.92 -4.38
N ALA A 157 -13.31 1.78 -4.82
CA ALA A 157 -13.48 2.54 -6.06
C ALA A 157 -13.56 1.63 -7.29
N THR A 158 -12.79 0.53 -7.32
CA THR A 158 -12.82 -0.48 -8.39
C THR A 158 -14.17 -1.19 -8.45
N GLN A 159 -14.77 -1.51 -7.30
CA GLN A 159 -16.11 -2.12 -7.24
C GLN A 159 -17.18 -1.19 -7.80
N PHE A 160 -17.20 0.09 -7.39
CA PHE A 160 -18.15 1.07 -7.94
C PHE A 160 -17.98 1.26 -9.44
N LYS A 161 -16.72 1.38 -9.89
CA LYS A 161 -16.40 1.49 -11.31
C LYS A 161 -16.90 0.27 -12.09
N SER A 162 -16.66 -0.94 -11.59
CA SER A 162 -17.10 -2.18 -12.21
C SER A 162 -18.64 -2.26 -12.32
N LEU A 163 -19.37 -1.87 -11.28
CA LEU A 163 -20.84 -1.83 -11.31
C LEU A 163 -21.34 -0.86 -12.39
N HIS A 164 -20.74 0.30 -12.53
CA HIS A 164 -21.12 1.29 -13.55
C HIS A 164 -20.77 0.82 -14.96
N GLU A 165 -19.53 0.36 -15.19
CA GLU A 165 -19.02 0.02 -16.54
C GLU A 165 -19.60 -1.26 -17.11
N HIS A 166 -19.99 -2.23 -16.26
CA HIS A 166 -20.50 -3.53 -16.71
C HIS A 166 -22.02 -3.66 -16.62
N THR A 167 -22.74 -2.56 -16.37
CA THR A 167 -24.21 -2.56 -16.39
C THR A 167 -24.74 -1.33 -17.13
N SER A 168 -25.88 -1.47 -17.80
CA SER A 168 -26.44 -0.41 -18.61
C SER A 168 -27.18 0.67 -17.80
N ALA A 169 -27.55 0.41 -16.54
CA ALA A 169 -28.46 1.26 -15.78
C ALA A 169 -27.89 1.77 -14.44
N LEU A 170 -26.75 1.25 -13.98
CA LEU A 170 -26.19 1.66 -12.71
C LEU A 170 -25.41 2.98 -12.87
N PRO A 171 -25.73 4.00 -12.06
CA PRO A 171 -25.07 5.30 -12.15
C PRO A 171 -23.63 5.22 -11.63
N GLN A 172 -22.80 6.17 -12.05
CA GLN A 172 -21.51 6.39 -11.39
C GLN A 172 -21.76 6.93 -9.96
N VAL A 173 -21.09 6.34 -8.99
CA VAL A 173 -21.15 6.76 -7.57
C VAL A 173 -19.81 7.35 -7.18
N ASN A 174 -19.82 8.57 -6.65
CA ASN A 174 -18.65 9.22 -6.06
C ASN A 174 -18.65 8.95 -4.55
N LEU A 175 -17.49 8.58 -4.02
CA LEU A 175 -17.32 8.13 -2.62
C LEU A 175 -17.54 9.21 -1.57
N ASP A 176 -17.45 10.50 -1.93
CA ASP A 176 -17.54 11.63 -0.99
C ASP A 176 -18.97 11.89 -0.44
N GLU A 177 -19.99 11.17 -0.92
CA GLU A 177 -21.39 11.43 -0.59
C GLU A 177 -22.06 10.36 0.28
N SER A 178 -21.32 9.43 0.86
CA SER A 178 -21.91 8.21 1.38
C SER A 178 -22.09 8.15 2.89
N ALA A 179 -23.18 8.71 3.38
CA ALA A 179 -23.83 8.07 4.53
C ALA A 179 -24.33 6.69 4.08
N THR A 180 -23.81 5.62 4.68
CA THR A 180 -24.15 4.24 4.28
C THR A 180 -25.52 3.88 4.83
N GLU A 181 -26.59 4.24 4.09
CA GLU A 181 -27.97 3.85 4.43
C GLU A 181 -28.12 2.33 4.27
N PHE A 182 -28.64 1.65 5.29
CA PHE A 182 -28.96 0.22 5.21
C PHE A 182 -30.37 -0.07 5.75
N PRO A 183 -31.23 -0.81 4.99
CA PRO A 183 -31.03 -1.15 3.56
C PRO A 183 -31.10 0.08 2.68
N GLY A 184 -30.36 0.07 1.54
CA GLY A 184 -30.43 1.15 0.56
C GLY A 184 -31.80 1.28 -0.07
N ARG A 185 -32.34 2.50 -0.18
CA ARG A 185 -33.71 2.78 -0.69
C ARG A 185 -33.73 3.43 -2.07
N SER A 186 -32.57 3.54 -2.72
CA SER A 186 -32.40 3.97 -4.10
C SER A 186 -31.31 3.11 -4.75
N THR A 187 -31.21 3.13 -6.09
CA THR A 187 -30.13 2.42 -6.79
C THR A 187 -28.76 2.83 -6.26
N LYS A 188 -28.54 4.15 -6.08
CA LYS A 188 -27.27 4.69 -5.57
C LYS A 188 -26.99 4.21 -4.14
N SER A 189 -27.96 4.33 -3.21
CA SER A 189 -27.77 3.88 -1.82
C SER A 189 -27.67 2.37 -1.71
N ALA A 190 -28.34 1.59 -2.57
CA ALA A 190 -28.20 0.14 -2.62
C ALA A 190 -26.81 -0.31 -3.12
N MET A 191 -26.27 0.37 -4.16
CA MET A 191 -24.87 0.16 -4.60
C MET A 191 -23.89 0.48 -3.48
N THR A 192 -24.07 1.63 -2.82
CA THR A 192 -23.21 2.04 -1.68
C THR A 192 -23.27 1.02 -0.55
N ALA A 193 -24.46 0.61 -0.13
CA ALA A 193 -24.64 -0.40 0.91
C ALA A 193 -23.97 -1.73 0.52
N GLY A 194 -24.16 -2.21 -0.70
CA GLY A 194 -23.58 -3.43 -1.21
C GLY A 194 -22.04 -3.40 -1.19
N VAL A 195 -21.44 -2.34 -1.71
CA VAL A 195 -19.97 -2.21 -1.76
C VAL A 195 -19.38 -2.03 -0.36
N MET A 196 -19.95 -1.14 0.46
CA MET A 196 -19.37 -0.80 1.77
C MET A 196 -19.51 -1.94 2.78
N TYR A 197 -20.75 -2.44 3.00
CA TYR A 197 -20.97 -3.56 3.92
C TYR A 197 -20.43 -4.88 3.37
N GLY A 198 -20.46 -5.07 2.04
CA GLY A 198 -19.85 -6.22 1.39
C GLY A 198 -18.35 -6.28 1.61
N THR A 199 -17.64 -5.15 1.44
CA THR A 199 -16.20 -5.05 1.71
C THR A 199 -15.90 -5.26 3.19
N ALA A 200 -16.59 -4.57 4.10
CA ALA A 200 -16.37 -4.72 5.54
C ALA A 200 -16.66 -6.15 6.02
N GLY A 201 -17.74 -6.77 5.50
CA GLY A 201 -18.08 -8.17 5.79
C GLY A 201 -17.03 -9.15 5.28
N ALA A 202 -16.53 -8.97 4.06
CA ALA A 202 -15.46 -9.80 3.50
C ALA A 202 -14.17 -9.69 4.33
N LEU A 203 -13.77 -8.47 4.71
CA LEU A 203 -12.59 -8.24 5.55
C LEU A 203 -12.74 -8.90 6.91
N SER A 204 -13.90 -8.71 7.57
CA SER A 204 -14.19 -9.33 8.88
C SER A 204 -14.13 -10.84 8.80
N PHE A 205 -14.75 -11.44 7.78
CA PHE A 205 -14.71 -12.88 7.55
C PHE A 205 -13.28 -13.40 7.32
N LEU A 206 -12.48 -12.73 6.50
CA LEU A 206 -11.10 -13.13 6.25
C LEU A 206 -10.22 -13.03 7.50
N VAL A 207 -10.35 -11.96 8.28
CA VAL A 207 -9.65 -11.82 9.56
C VAL A 207 -10.01 -12.94 10.52
N ASP A 208 -11.29 -13.28 10.64
CA ASP A 208 -11.76 -14.39 11.47
C ASP A 208 -11.21 -15.74 10.99
N ARG A 209 -11.13 -15.96 9.66
CA ARG A 209 -10.52 -17.18 9.08
C ARG A 209 -9.04 -17.30 9.42
N TYR A 210 -8.28 -16.19 9.33
CA TYR A 210 -6.87 -16.19 9.76
C TYR A 210 -6.71 -16.44 11.25
N ARG A 211 -7.56 -15.83 12.10
CA ARG A 211 -7.54 -16.05 13.55
C ARG A 211 -7.89 -17.47 13.95
N GLN A 212 -8.84 -18.10 13.26
CA GLN A 212 -9.19 -19.52 13.46
C GLN A 212 -8.02 -20.45 13.10
N GLN A 213 -7.27 -20.12 12.06
CA GLN A 213 -6.18 -20.96 11.57
C GLN A 213 -4.86 -20.75 12.33
N PHE A 214 -4.54 -19.51 12.71
CA PHE A 214 -3.24 -19.12 13.23
C PHE A 214 -3.27 -18.53 14.65
N GLY A 215 -4.43 -18.51 15.30
CA GLY A 215 -4.61 -17.93 16.63
C GLY A 215 -4.91 -16.43 16.62
N GLY A 216 -4.97 -15.82 17.79
CA GLY A 216 -5.28 -14.42 17.97
C GLY A 216 -4.18 -13.50 17.45
N VAL A 217 -4.24 -13.13 16.18
CA VAL A 217 -3.26 -12.27 15.49
C VAL A 217 -3.80 -10.85 15.38
N GLN A 218 -2.96 -9.87 15.66
CA GLN A 218 -3.31 -8.46 15.51
C GLN A 218 -3.35 -8.05 14.04
N VAL A 219 -4.24 -7.11 13.71
CA VAL A 219 -4.43 -6.57 12.37
C VAL A 219 -3.77 -5.21 12.26
N LEU A 220 -2.97 -5.02 11.23
CA LEU A 220 -2.50 -3.72 10.77
C LEU A 220 -3.25 -3.35 9.50
N ALA A 221 -3.71 -2.11 9.43
CA ALA A 221 -4.42 -1.60 8.27
C ALA A 221 -3.70 -0.38 7.69
N THR A 222 -3.70 -0.28 6.37
CA THR A 222 -3.16 0.85 5.61
C THR A 222 -4.01 1.12 4.37
N GLY A 223 -3.58 2.06 3.55
CA GLY A 223 -4.22 2.40 2.29
C GLY A 223 -5.24 3.53 2.42
N GLY A 224 -5.36 4.30 1.33
CA GLY A 224 -6.18 5.51 1.31
C GLY A 224 -7.69 5.27 1.43
N ALA A 225 -8.17 4.06 1.06
CA ALA A 225 -9.57 3.69 1.15
C ALA A 225 -9.96 3.11 2.53
N TRP A 226 -9.02 2.85 3.44
CA TRP A 226 -9.32 2.26 4.75
C TRP A 226 -10.34 3.06 5.54
N LYS A 227 -10.20 4.38 5.60
CA LYS A 227 -11.12 5.29 6.31
C LYS A 227 -12.59 5.17 5.93
N GLN A 228 -12.87 4.62 4.74
CA GLN A 228 -14.23 4.45 4.25
C GLN A 228 -14.92 3.24 4.89
N VAL A 229 -14.18 2.22 5.31
CA VAL A 229 -14.71 0.97 5.86
C VAL A 229 -14.35 0.73 7.33
N GLU A 230 -13.41 1.49 7.91
CA GLU A 230 -12.93 1.25 9.27
C GLU A 230 -14.03 1.24 10.34
N GLY A 231 -15.08 2.05 10.18
CA GLY A 231 -16.24 2.09 11.08
C GLY A 231 -17.24 0.94 10.88
N LEU A 232 -17.05 0.10 9.86
CA LEU A 232 -17.96 -1.01 9.52
C LEU A 232 -17.38 -2.39 9.80
N VAL A 233 -16.06 -2.51 10.01
CA VAL A 233 -15.42 -3.78 10.33
C VAL A 233 -15.67 -4.17 11.79
N THR A 234 -15.63 -5.49 12.09
CA THR A 234 -15.98 -6.03 13.41
C THR A 234 -14.77 -6.47 14.24
N PHE A 235 -13.55 -6.14 13.81
CA PHE A 235 -12.30 -6.49 14.46
C PHE A 235 -11.51 -5.25 14.86
N GLU A 236 -10.67 -5.40 15.88
CA GLU A 236 -9.70 -4.37 16.27
C GLU A 236 -8.52 -4.36 15.30
N PHE A 237 -8.02 -3.18 14.99
CA PHE A 237 -6.89 -2.95 14.10
C PHE A 237 -6.05 -1.74 14.58
N GLU A 238 -4.82 -1.71 14.13
CA GLU A 238 -3.95 -0.52 14.19
C GLU A 238 -3.81 0.05 12.78
N TYR A 239 -4.13 1.33 12.60
CA TYR A 239 -3.95 2.00 11.32
C TYR A 239 -2.55 2.61 11.21
N VAL A 240 -1.82 2.22 10.18
CA VAL A 240 -0.48 2.73 9.87
C VAL A 240 -0.54 3.51 8.57
N LYS A 241 -0.48 4.82 8.68
CA LYS A 241 -0.39 5.68 7.51
C LYS A 241 0.95 5.46 6.80
N GLU A 242 0.94 5.43 5.48
CA GLU A 242 2.14 5.34 4.65
C GLU A 242 2.98 4.06 4.88
N MET A 243 2.35 2.95 5.32
CA MET A 243 3.04 1.68 5.64
C MET A 243 3.91 1.22 4.47
N THR A 244 3.36 1.18 3.27
CA THR A 244 4.06 0.73 2.05
C THR A 244 5.27 1.62 1.73
N LEU A 245 5.16 2.95 1.90
CA LEU A 245 6.29 3.86 1.71
C LEU A 245 7.38 3.64 2.75
N ILE A 246 7.01 3.47 4.02
CA ILE A 246 7.97 3.19 5.09
C ILE A 246 8.65 1.86 4.82
N GLY A 247 7.89 0.82 4.51
CA GLY A 247 8.41 -0.51 4.17
C GLY A 247 9.33 -0.48 2.94
N THR A 248 8.99 0.28 1.90
CA THR A 248 9.86 0.51 0.75
C THR A 248 11.19 1.14 1.17
N GLY A 249 11.17 2.12 2.06
CA GLY A 249 12.37 2.76 2.61
C GLY A 249 13.25 1.84 3.44
N LEU A 250 12.72 0.73 3.94
CA LEU A 250 13.47 -0.29 4.69
C LEU A 250 14.21 -1.29 3.78
N PHE A 251 13.99 -1.24 2.46
CA PHE A 251 14.68 -2.11 1.52
C PHE A 251 16.21 -1.99 1.68
N PRO A 252 16.93 -3.13 1.76
CA PRO A 252 18.39 -3.12 1.86
C PRO A 252 18.98 -2.53 0.58
N ILE A 253 19.65 -1.41 0.71
CA ILE A 253 20.46 -0.81 -0.37
C ILE A 253 21.93 -1.06 -0.07
N PRO A 254 22.75 -1.34 -1.10
CA PRO A 254 24.19 -1.57 -0.96
C PRO A 254 24.95 -0.40 -0.31
#